data_773c95ee6be74a73f7cbd82310698307
#
_entry.id   773c95ee6be74a73f7cbd82310698307
#
_cell.length_a   1.000
_cell.length_b   1.000
_cell.length_c   1.000
_cell.angle_alpha   90.00
_cell.angle_beta   90.00
_cell.angle_gamma   90.00
#
_symmetry.space_group_name_H-M   'P 1'
#
loop_
_entity.id
_entity.type
_entity.pdbx_description
1 polymer ?
#
loop_
_entity_poly.entity_id
_entity_poly.type
_entity_poly.pdbx_seq_one_letter_code
_entity_poly.pdbx_strand_id
1 'polypeptide(L)'
;MGYLAAYGVVILLIIGIYSFGYAAKQTSLLTVVILETFFGLLLILPLLLFVNKIGFAQIFTLPTQQNWLWLGAAALMGFVLGNYFSLMHIRESGEKLNSLLSPAITALTIVLSYFLLNDKLAAYQWAGILLALITIVFFLLKQSNIHLQNQNFKGIYSGVATIICISFTIICTIKGVGDLPFLLAIWLRLFVAFILLLPPFIFSYKNKNLLPKNYLFYTIVFIGVLAQTIGAAYLWLYSSFHISVSVFQIILATLPLFMYAIDVYIFKKSKPSLYFLICAFVAAAGITLAML
;
A
#
# COMPACT_ATOMS: atom_id res chain seq x y z
N MET A 1 10.22 -1.07 -18.54
CA MET A 1 8.78 -1.16 -18.19
C MET A 1 8.55 -1.25 -16.67
N GLY A 2 9.33 -2.05 -15.89
CA GLY A 2 9.17 -2.18 -14.44
C GLY A 2 9.23 -0.86 -13.65
N TYR A 3 10.15 0.04 -13.98
CA TYR A 3 10.25 1.36 -13.35
C TYR A 3 9.03 2.26 -13.60
N LEU A 4 8.49 2.26 -14.83
CA LEU A 4 7.27 3.01 -15.14
C LEU A 4 6.07 2.47 -14.36
N ALA A 5 5.99 1.15 -14.22
CA ALA A 5 4.97 0.51 -13.39
C ALA A 5 5.09 0.95 -11.92
N ALA A 6 6.32 1.04 -11.37
CA ALA A 6 6.56 1.51 -10.01
C ALA A 6 6.05 2.94 -9.77
N TYR A 7 6.29 3.87 -10.68
CA TYR A 7 5.72 5.23 -10.58
C TYR A 7 4.19 5.22 -10.73
N GLY A 8 3.66 4.36 -11.60
CA GLY A 8 2.20 4.14 -11.70
C GLY A 8 1.59 3.70 -10.35
N VAL A 9 2.28 2.81 -9.61
CA VAL A 9 1.87 2.40 -8.27
C VAL A 9 1.76 3.61 -7.33
N VAL A 10 2.75 4.51 -7.32
CA VAL A 10 2.74 5.70 -6.44
C VAL A 10 1.49 6.55 -6.71
N ILE A 11 1.16 6.80 -7.98
CA ILE A 11 0.00 7.61 -8.36
C ILE A 11 -1.31 6.93 -7.91
N LEU A 12 -1.44 5.63 -8.17
CA LEU A 12 -2.64 4.87 -7.81
C LEU A 12 -2.81 4.72 -6.30
N LEU A 13 -1.70 4.58 -5.54
CA LEU A 13 -1.73 4.58 -4.08
C LEU A 13 -2.23 5.91 -3.52
N ILE A 14 -1.84 7.04 -4.11
CA ILE A 14 -2.31 8.35 -3.67
C ILE A 14 -3.83 8.46 -3.82
N ILE A 15 -4.37 8.04 -4.97
CA ILE A 15 -5.82 8.01 -5.20
C ILE A 15 -6.50 7.13 -4.14
N GLY A 16 -5.94 5.95 -3.85
CA GLY A 16 -6.45 5.06 -2.82
C GLY A 16 -6.42 5.66 -1.42
N ILE A 17 -5.30 6.29 -1.02
CA ILE A 17 -5.15 6.92 0.30
C ILE A 17 -6.21 8.01 0.52
N TYR A 18 -6.45 8.88 -0.46
CA TYR A 18 -7.50 9.89 -0.34
C TYR A 18 -8.90 9.27 -0.34
N SER A 19 -9.16 8.28 -1.19
CA SER A 19 -10.47 7.61 -1.27
C SER A 19 -10.81 6.87 0.02
N PHE A 20 -9.91 6.03 0.51
CA PHE A 20 -10.12 5.29 1.75
C PHE A 20 -10.02 6.18 2.99
N GLY A 21 -9.21 7.24 2.96
CA GLY A 21 -9.17 8.24 4.01
C GLY A 21 -10.51 8.97 4.18
N TYR A 22 -11.16 9.33 3.06
CA TYR A 22 -12.52 9.86 3.08
C TYR A 22 -13.52 8.85 3.68
N ALA A 23 -13.45 7.60 3.24
CA ALA A 23 -14.34 6.54 3.72
C ALA A 23 -14.15 6.24 5.22
N ALA A 24 -12.91 6.20 5.70
CA ALA A 24 -12.57 5.92 7.10
C ALA A 24 -13.11 6.97 8.08
N LYS A 25 -13.38 8.20 7.60
CA LYS A 25 -13.98 9.27 8.41
C LYS A 25 -15.51 9.16 8.51
N GLN A 26 -16.16 8.40 7.63
CA GLN A 26 -17.62 8.33 7.56
C GLN A 26 -18.20 7.07 8.20
N THR A 27 -17.42 6.00 8.35
CA THR A 27 -17.92 4.74 8.91
C THR A 27 -16.85 4.03 9.73
N SER A 28 -17.16 2.82 10.20
CA SER A 28 -16.18 2.01 10.93
C SER A 28 -15.04 1.55 10.00
N LEU A 29 -13.81 1.47 10.54
CA LEU A 29 -12.65 1.01 9.76
C LEU A 29 -12.87 -0.39 9.20
N LEU A 30 -13.49 -1.26 10.00
CA LEU A 30 -13.82 -2.61 9.59
C LEU A 30 -14.76 -2.64 8.39
N THR A 31 -15.75 -1.72 8.35
CA THR A 31 -16.66 -1.58 7.21
C THR A 31 -15.91 -1.18 5.93
N VAL A 32 -14.95 -0.26 6.04
CA VAL A 32 -14.16 0.17 4.86
C VAL A 32 -13.33 -1.00 4.32
N VAL A 33 -12.63 -1.74 5.20
CA VAL A 33 -11.76 -2.86 4.79
C VAL A 33 -12.59 -4.00 4.19
N ILE A 34 -13.76 -4.33 4.75
CA ILE A 34 -14.60 -5.40 4.18
C ILE A 34 -15.22 -4.99 2.83
N LEU A 35 -15.62 -3.74 2.67
CA LEU A 35 -16.09 -3.23 1.37
C LEU A 35 -14.97 -3.22 0.32
N GLU A 36 -13.76 -2.84 0.71
CA GLU A 36 -12.57 -2.94 -0.14
C GLU A 36 -12.36 -4.36 -0.65
N THR A 37 -12.32 -5.34 0.27
CA THR A 37 -12.11 -6.75 -0.10
C THR A 37 -13.26 -7.30 -0.93
N PHE A 38 -14.51 -6.97 -0.60
CA PHE A 38 -15.71 -7.41 -1.33
C PHE A 38 -15.73 -6.88 -2.77
N PHE A 39 -15.57 -5.56 -2.96
CA PHE A 39 -15.53 -4.98 -4.30
C PHE A 39 -14.32 -5.45 -5.10
N GLY A 40 -13.16 -5.63 -4.44
CA GLY A 40 -11.98 -6.19 -5.08
C GLY A 40 -12.21 -7.60 -5.62
N LEU A 41 -12.81 -8.48 -4.82
CA LEU A 41 -13.17 -9.84 -5.23
C LEU A 41 -14.13 -9.83 -6.42
N LEU A 42 -15.18 -9.01 -6.34
CA LEU A 42 -16.23 -8.92 -7.36
C LEU A 42 -15.68 -8.42 -8.69
N LEU A 43 -14.73 -7.48 -8.67
CA LEU A 43 -14.15 -6.90 -9.88
C LEU A 43 -13.04 -7.76 -10.50
N ILE A 44 -12.24 -8.45 -9.68
CA ILE A 44 -11.14 -9.29 -10.22
C ILE A 44 -11.67 -10.61 -10.76
N LEU A 45 -12.75 -11.15 -10.22
CA LEU A 45 -13.29 -12.44 -10.67
C LEU A 45 -13.63 -12.47 -12.18
N PRO A 46 -14.34 -11.50 -12.76
CA PRO A 46 -14.55 -11.44 -14.20
C PRO A 46 -13.24 -11.35 -15.00
N LEU A 47 -12.24 -10.58 -14.50
CA LEU A 47 -10.95 -10.46 -15.15
C LEU A 47 -10.21 -11.81 -15.19
N LEU A 48 -10.27 -12.60 -14.12
CA LEU A 48 -9.72 -13.96 -14.10
C LEU A 48 -10.39 -14.88 -15.12
N LEU A 49 -11.71 -14.86 -15.17
CA LEU A 49 -12.47 -15.74 -16.06
C LEU A 49 -12.30 -15.37 -17.54
N PHE A 50 -12.37 -14.08 -17.87
CA PHE A 50 -12.42 -13.62 -19.27
C PHE A 50 -11.04 -13.23 -19.83
N VAL A 51 -10.17 -12.60 -19.04
CA VAL A 51 -8.85 -12.14 -19.50
C VAL A 51 -7.81 -13.24 -19.34
N ASN A 52 -7.71 -13.84 -18.15
CA ASN A 52 -6.75 -14.92 -17.89
C ASN A 52 -7.26 -16.29 -18.33
N LYS A 53 -8.54 -16.40 -18.69
CA LYS A 53 -9.19 -17.66 -19.12
C LYS A 53 -9.05 -18.78 -18.09
N ILE A 54 -9.02 -18.43 -16.80
CA ILE A 54 -8.91 -19.37 -15.69
C ILE A 54 -10.32 -19.82 -15.31
N GLY A 55 -10.61 -21.11 -15.44
CA GLY A 55 -11.91 -21.66 -15.02
C GLY A 55 -12.11 -21.57 -13.51
N PHE A 56 -13.38 -21.46 -13.08
CA PHE A 56 -13.71 -21.30 -11.65
C PHE A 56 -13.07 -22.38 -10.74
N ALA A 57 -13.08 -23.64 -11.18
CA ALA A 57 -12.41 -24.71 -10.44
C ALA A 57 -10.88 -24.52 -10.37
N GLN A 58 -10.27 -23.99 -11.42
CA GLN A 58 -8.84 -23.76 -11.51
C GLN A 58 -8.35 -22.67 -10.52
N ILE A 59 -9.21 -21.73 -10.14
CA ILE A 59 -8.89 -20.72 -9.13
C ILE A 59 -8.43 -21.37 -7.83
N PHE A 60 -9.00 -22.53 -7.46
CA PHE A 60 -8.69 -23.24 -6.22
C PHE A 60 -7.68 -24.37 -6.40
N THR A 61 -7.53 -24.92 -7.63
CA THR A 61 -6.65 -26.07 -7.90
C THR A 61 -5.27 -25.68 -8.42
N LEU A 62 -5.12 -24.51 -9.06
CA LEU A 62 -3.82 -24.01 -9.51
C LEU A 62 -2.87 -23.64 -8.36
N PRO A 63 -3.33 -22.99 -7.27
CA PRO A 63 -2.45 -22.61 -6.19
C PRO A 63 -1.98 -23.82 -5.40
N THR A 64 -0.66 -23.92 -5.17
CA THR A 64 -0.06 -24.92 -4.30
C THR A 64 -0.33 -24.60 -2.82
N GLN A 65 -0.06 -25.58 -1.94
CA GLN A 65 -0.15 -25.35 -0.49
C GLN A 65 0.73 -24.18 -0.02
N GLN A 66 1.92 -24.03 -0.62
CA GLN A 66 2.81 -22.89 -0.30
C GLN A 66 2.22 -21.54 -0.73
N ASN A 67 1.60 -21.47 -1.92
CA ASN A 67 0.91 -20.25 -2.34
C ASN A 67 -0.19 -19.86 -1.33
N TRP A 68 -1.03 -20.82 -0.91
CA TRP A 68 -2.07 -20.58 0.09
C TRP A 68 -1.53 -20.09 1.42
N LEU A 69 -0.44 -20.69 1.93
CA LEU A 69 0.18 -20.29 3.20
C LEU A 69 0.75 -18.87 3.14
N TRP A 70 1.58 -18.58 2.12
CA TRP A 70 2.21 -17.26 2.02
C TRP A 70 1.24 -16.15 1.63
N LEU A 71 0.33 -16.39 0.68
CA LEU A 71 -0.69 -15.40 0.30
C LEU A 71 -1.73 -15.24 1.42
N GLY A 72 -2.04 -16.29 2.16
CA GLY A 72 -2.89 -16.21 3.36
C GLY A 72 -2.24 -15.37 4.47
N ALA A 73 -0.96 -15.58 4.75
CA ALA A 73 -0.20 -14.74 5.67
C ALA A 73 -0.15 -13.27 5.20
N ALA A 74 0.07 -13.06 3.89
CA ALA A 74 0.04 -11.74 3.28
C ALA A 74 -1.35 -11.08 3.38
N ALA A 75 -2.44 -11.85 3.28
CA ALA A 75 -3.80 -11.37 3.44
C ALA A 75 -4.06 -10.91 4.88
N LEU A 76 -3.68 -11.75 5.86
CA LEU A 76 -3.82 -11.43 7.28
C LEU A 76 -3.02 -10.17 7.65
N MET A 77 -1.73 -10.14 7.30
CA MET A 77 -0.86 -9.02 7.63
C MET A 77 -1.19 -7.75 6.83
N GLY A 78 -1.57 -7.88 5.56
CA GLY A 78 -1.85 -6.72 4.70
C GLY A 78 -3.27 -6.20 4.81
N PHE A 79 -4.23 -6.98 4.34
CA PHE A 79 -5.61 -6.53 4.23
C PHE A 79 -6.33 -6.48 5.60
N VAL A 80 -6.11 -7.49 6.47
CA VAL A 80 -6.83 -7.52 7.75
C VAL A 80 -6.20 -6.55 8.75
N LEU A 81 -4.91 -6.71 9.05
CA LEU A 81 -4.22 -5.90 10.06
C LEU A 81 -3.65 -4.61 9.47
N GLY A 82 -2.90 -4.69 8.37
CA GLY A 82 -2.20 -3.55 7.77
C GLY A 82 -3.14 -2.45 7.31
N ASN A 83 -4.19 -2.79 6.54
CA ASN A 83 -5.18 -1.81 6.11
C ASN A 83 -5.98 -1.26 7.30
N TYR A 84 -6.34 -2.10 8.26
CA TYR A 84 -7.05 -1.63 9.45
C TYR A 84 -6.21 -0.59 10.23
N PHE A 85 -4.93 -0.88 10.50
CA PHE A 85 -4.05 0.05 11.20
C PHE A 85 -3.71 1.28 10.35
N SER A 86 -3.53 1.13 9.05
CA SER A 86 -3.31 2.26 8.13
C SER A 86 -4.51 3.21 8.11
N LEU A 87 -5.72 2.68 7.99
CA LEU A 87 -6.94 3.49 8.06
C LEU A 87 -7.14 4.13 9.44
N MET A 88 -6.78 3.43 10.51
CA MET A 88 -6.77 3.98 11.86
C MET A 88 -5.77 5.14 11.96
N HIS A 89 -4.55 4.98 11.40
CA HIS A 89 -3.56 6.04 11.37
C HIS A 89 -4.04 7.24 10.53
N ILE A 90 -4.65 7.00 9.36
CA ILE A 90 -5.26 8.07 8.54
C ILE A 90 -6.34 8.82 9.33
N ARG A 91 -7.20 8.10 10.06
CA ARG A 91 -8.28 8.72 10.84
C ARG A 91 -7.78 9.56 12.00
N GLU A 92 -6.76 9.10 12.71
CA GLU A 92 -6.19 9.78 13.88
C GLU A 92 -5.19 10.88 13.50
N SER A 93 -4.41 10.68 12.44
CA SER A 93 -3.27 11.53 12.07
C SER A 93 -3.42 12.23 10.72
N GLY A 94 -4.32 11.74 9.86
CA GLY A 94 -4.57 12.27 8.51
C GLY A 94 -3.77 11.56 7.40
N GLU A 95 -4.23 11.75 6.17
CA GLU A 95 -3.68 11.10 4.97
C GLU A 95 -2.21 11.48 4.73
N LYS A 96 -1.87 12.73 5.01
CA LYS A 96 -0.52 13.26 4.83
C LYS A 96 0.49 12.58 5.76
N LEU A 97 0.15 12.43 7.06
CA LEU A 97 1.01 11.74 8.01
C LEU A 97 1.10 10.24 7.72
N ASN A 98 0.03 9.63 7.20
CA ASN A 98 0.09 8.23 6.76
C ASN A 98 1.11 8.01 5.63
N SER A 99 1.25 8.94 4.70
CA SER A 99 2.26 8.83 3.64
C SER A 99 3.69 8.86 4.18
N LEU A 100 3.91 9.48 5.35
CA LEU A 100 5.23 9.53 6.00
C LEU A 100 5.69 8.15 6.52
N LEU A 101 4.80 7.17 6.63
CA LEU A 101 5.15 5.80 6.99
C LEU A 101 5.90 5.10 5.84
N SER A 102 5.74 5.57 4.59
CA SER A 102 6.32 4.93 3.41
C SER A 102 7.85 4.74 3.47
N PRO A 103 8.68 5.74 3.85
CA PRO A 103 10.11 5.53 4.01
C PRO A 103 10.48 4.51 5.10
N ALA A 104 9.72 4.45 6.19
CA ALA A 104 9.95 3.47 7.25
C ALA A 104 9.56 2.05 6.82
N ILE A 105 8.44 1.91 6.09
CA ILE A 105 8.05 0.66 5.44
C ILE A 105 9.14 0.22 4.47
N THR A 106 9.64 1.13 3.64
CA THR A 106 10.73 0.88 2.70
C THR A 106 11.97 0.36 3.41
N ALA A 107 12.45 1.05 4.44
CA ALA A 107 13.65 0.67 5.18
C ALA A 107 13.51 -0.75 5.78
N LEU A 108 12.39 -1.03 6.45
CA LEU A 108 12.15 -2.36 7.01
C LEU A 108 12.01 -3.43 5.93
N THR A 109 11.34 -3.13 4.81
CA THR A 109 11.20 -4.07 3.69
C THR A 109 12.52 -4.40 3.04
N ILE A 110 13.42 -3.43 2.84
CA ILE A 110 14.77 -3.66 2.29
C ILE A 110 15.57 -4.59 3.20
N VAL A 111 15.54 -4.35 4.51
CA VAL A 111 16.19 -5.25 5.47
C VAL A 111 15.61 -6.66 5.38
N LEU A 112 14.29 -6.80 5.37
CA LEU A 112 13.63 -8.11 5.26
C LEU A 112 13.89 -8.78 3.91
N SER A 113 13.94 -8.03 2.79
CA SER A 113 14.20 -8.59 1.46
C SER A 113 15.64 -9.12 1.35
N TYR A 114 16.60 -8.41 1.92
CA TYR A 114 17.99 -8.88 1.97
C TYR A 114 18.11 -10.25 2.65
N PHE A 115 17.48 -10.43 3.84
CA PHE A 115 17.58 -11.67 4.59
C PHE A 115 16.64 -12.77 4.09
N LEU A 116 15.42 -12.44 3.66
CA LEU A 116 14.36 -13.43 3.38
C LEU A 116 14.18 -13.73 1.89
N LEU A 117 14.52 -12.80 1.00
CA LEU A 117 14.42 -12.97 -0.46
C LEU A 117 15.78 -13.11 -1.14
N ASN A 118 16.90 -13.02 -0.40
CA ASN A 118 18.25 -12.96 -0.95
C ASN A 118 18.44 -11.83 -1.99
N ASP A 119 17.79 -10.70 -1.79
CA ASP A 119 17.89 -9.51 -2.66
C ASP A 119 19.23 -8.83 -2.42
N LYS A 120 20.27 -9.29 -3.13
CA LYS A 120 21.66 -8.80 -2.99
C LYS A 120 21.82 -7.50 -3.77
N LEU A 121 22.13 -6.44 -3.07
CA LEU A 121 22.36 -5.12 -3.63
C LEU A 121 23.87 -4.85 -3.75
N ALA A 122 24.26 -4.21 -4.85
CA ALA A 122 25.62 -3.68 -5.03
C ALA A 122 25.86 -2.45 -4.11
N ALA A 123 27.12 -2.14 -3.83
CA ALA A 123 27.46 -1.03 -2.93
C ALA A 123 26.91 0.34 -3.40
N TYR A 124 26.91 0.59 -4.71
CA TYR A 124 26.33 1.82 -5.27
C TYR A 124 24.81 1.89 -5.13
N GLN A 125 24.12 0.75 -5.18
CA GLN A 125 22.68 0.68 -4.94
C GLN A 125 22.35 1.00 -3.47
N TRP A 126 23.13 0.48 -2.52
CA TRP A 126 23.02 0.86 -1.11
C TRP A 126 23.24 2.36 -0.91
N ALA A 127 24.26 2.93 -1.56
CA ALA A 127 24.51 4.38 -1.47
C ALA A 127 23.32 5.20 -2.02
N GLY A 128 22.74 4.79 -3.15
CA GLY A 128 21.55 5.42 -3.74
C GLY A 128 20.32 5.34 -2.83
N ILE A 129 20.07 4.16 -2.26
CA ILE A 129 18.97 3.91 -1.31
C ILE A 129 19.11 4.79 -0.07
N LEU A 130 20.28 4.80 0.55
CA LEU A 130 20.56 5.62 1.74
C LEU A 130 20.41 7.11 1.44
N LEU A 131 20.95 7.59 0.32
CA LEU A 131 20.81 8.98 -0.10
C LEU A 131 19.34 9.38 -0.25
N ALA A 132 18.55 8.58 -0.93
CA ALA A 132 17.13 8.85 -1.14
C ALA A 132 16.35 8.81 0.18
N LEU A 133 16.54 7.77 1.02
CA LEU A 133 15.85 7.64 2.31
C LEU A 133 16.19 8.80 3.25
N ILE A 134 17.49 9.12 3.42
CA ILE A 134 17.93 10.23 4.27
C ILE A 134 17.29 11.54 3.80
N THR A 135 17.30 11.81 2.49
CA THR A 135 16.72 13.03 1.93
C THR A 135 15.21 13.11 2.20
N ILE A 136 14.48 12.00 2.01
CA ILE A 136 13.04 11.94 2.28
C ILE A 136 12.77 12.15 3.77
N VAL A 137 13.53 11.49 4.65
CA VAL A 137 13.40 11.65 6.10
C VAL A 137 13.67 13.11 6.52
N PHE A 138 14.73 13.75 6.02
CA PHE A 138 14.99 15.16 6.26
C PHE A 138 13.85 16.06 5.81
N PHE A 139 13.31 15.81 4.61
CA PHE A 139 12.14 16.55 4.12
C PHE A 139 10.96 16.42 5.09
N LEU A 140 10.70 15.20 5.56
CA LEU A 140 9.59 14.89 6.46
C LEU A 140 9.76 15.52 7.84
N LEU A 141 10.95 15.46 8.44
CA LEU A 141 11.23 16.05 9.73
C LEU A 141 11.00 17.58 9.72
N LYS A 142 11.42 18.25 8.66
CA LYS A 142 11.18 19.70 8.52
C LYS A 142 9.71 20.03 8.33
N GLN A 143 8.97 19.16 7.64
CA GLN A 143 7.54 19.35 7.41
C GLN A 143 6.69 18.98 8.64
N SER A 144 7.13 18.00 9.43
CA SER A 144 6.40 17.46 10.59
C SER A 144 6.49 18.35 11.84
N ASN A 145 7.50 19.22 11.95
CA ASN A 145 7.64 20.13 13.09
C ASN A 145 6.40 21.01 13.34
N ILE A 146 5.49 21.08 12.36
CA ILE A 146 4.23 21.81 12.46
C ILE A 146 3.07 20.95 13.03
N HIS A 147 3.18 19.61 13.01
CA HIS A 147 2.03 18.71 13.26
C HIS A 147 2.24 17.62 14.31
N LEU A 148 3.48 17.39 14.76
CA LEU A 148 3.75 16.32 15.74
C LEU A 148 3.30 16.65 17.18
N GLN A 149 3.05 17.91 17.49
CA GLN A 149 2.70 18.35 18.85
C GLN A 149 1.33 17.84 19.35
N ASN A 150 0.47 17.30 18.50
CA ASN A 150 -0.88 16.85 18.84
C ASN A 150 -1.17 15.37 18.49
N GLN A 151 -0.15 14.51 18.33
CA GLN A 151 -0.42 13.12 18.02
C GLN A 151 -0.89 12.34 19.24
N ASN A 152 -2.07 11.72 19.13
CA ASN A 152 -2.58 10.74 20.08
C ASN A 152 -1.73 9.46 20.06
N PHE A 153 -1.57 8.82 21.22
CA PHE A 153 -0.91 7.51 21.33
C PHE A 153 -1.45 6.47 20.33
N LYS A 154 -2.76 6.51 20.03
CA LYS A 154 -3.39 5.66 19.01
C LYS A 154 -2.84 5.87 17.60
N GLY A 155 -2.54 7.12 17.23
CA GLY A 155 -1.92 7.44 15.95
C GLY A 155 -0.52 6.84 15.83
N ILE A 156 0.33 7.01 16.85
CA ILE A 156 1.69 6.46 16.86
C ILE A 156 1.67 4.94 16.80
N TYR A 157 0.88 4.30 17.67
CA TYR A 157 0.76 2.84 17.70
C TYR A 157 0.28 2.26 16.35
N SER A 158 -0.76 2.86 15.77
CA SER A 158 -1.28 2.39 14.48
C SER A 158 -0.28 2.60 13.35
N GLY A 159 0.52 3.67 13.38
CA GLY A 159 1.59 3.89 12.42
C GLY A 159 2.67 2.80 12.49
N VAL A 160 3.17 2.50 13.69
CA VAL A 160 4.17 1.43 13.90
C VAL A 160 3.62 0.06 13.48
N ALA A 161 2.39 -0.25 13.87
CA ALA A 161 1.72 -1.49 13.47
C ALA A 161 1.58 -1.58 11.93
N THR A 162 1.24 -0.49 11.26
CA THR A 162 1.17 -0.42 9.79
C THR A 162 2.52 -0.72 9.16
N ILE A 163 3.62 -0.11 9.65
CA ILE A 163 4.97 -0.33 9.11
C ILE A 163 5.31 -1.82 9.18
N ILE A 164 5.12 -2.46 10.34
CA ILE A 164 5.43 -3.87 10.51
C ILE A 164 4.55 -4.74 9.60
N CYS A 165 3.25 -4.56 9.65
CA CYS A 165 2.29 -5.37 8.90
C CYS A 165 2.51 -5.27 7.39
N ILE A 166 2.68 -4.06 6.84
CA ILE A 166 2.86 -3.86 5.40
C ILE A 166 4.21 -4.43 4.94
N SER A 167 5.30 -4.22 5.70
CA SER A 167 6.61 -4.76 5.32
C SER A 167 6.60 -6.29 5.26
N PHE A 168 6.00 -6.97 6.24
CA PHE A 168 5.83 -8.43 6.19
C PHE A 168 4.92 -8.89 5.06
N THR A 169 3.83 -8.16 4.77
CA THR A 169 2.93 -8.44 3.65
C THR A 169 3.67 -8.48 2.33
N ILE A 170 4.58 -7.54 2.09
CA ILE A 170 5.38 -7.45 0.87
C ILE A 170 6.18 -8.75 0.68
N ILE A 171 6.91 -9.17 1.69
CA ILE A 171 7.73 -10.38 1.66
C ILE A 171 6.86 -11.64 1.45
N CYS A 172 5.79 -11.76 2.23
CA CYS A 172 4.86 -12.90 2.11
C CYS A 172 4.21 -12.96 0.72
N THR A 173 3.86 -11.81 0.14
CA THR A 173 3.28 -11.75 -1.20
C THR A 173 4.26 -12.24 -2.25
N ILE A 174 5.51 -11.76 -2.25
CA ILE A 174 6.52 -12.16 -3.23
C ILE A 174 6.80 -13.66 -3.14
N LYS A 175 6.94 -14.21 -1.93
CA LYS A 175 7.10 -15.66 -1.72
C LYS A 175 5.87 -16.46 -2.13
N GLY A 176 4.69 -15.87 -1.97
CA GLY A 176 3.43 -16.57 -2.21
C GLY A 176 2.96 -16.54 -3.66
N VAL A 177 3.40 -15.60 -4.47
CA VAL A 177 2.98 -15.51 -5.88
C VAL A 177 3.58 -16.65 -6.71
N GLY A 178 4.90 -16.90 -6.61
CA GLY A 178 5.57 -17.91 -7.42
C GLY A 178 5.23 -17.76 -8.90
N ASP A 179 4.76 -18.84 -9.53
CA ASP A 179 4.38 -18.88 -10.95
C ASP A 179 2.89 -18.54 -11.19
N LEU A 180 2.17 -18.13 -10.16
CA LEU A 180 0.75 -17.80 -10.31
C LEU A 180 0.55 -16.52 -11.13
N PRO A 181 -0.50 -16.44 -11.95
CA PRO A 181 -0.94 -15.18 -12.56
C PRO A 181 -1.20 -14.10 -11.48
N PHE A 182 -0.70 -12.89 -11.70
CA PHE A 182 -0.78 -11.81 -10.70
C PHE A 182 -2.21 -11.52 -10.23
N LEU A 183 -3.18 -11.52 -11.15
CA LEU A 183 -4.59 -11.32 -10.80
C LEU A 183 -5.10 -12.44 -9.88
N LEU A 184 -4.67 -13.68 -10.10
CA LEU A 184 -5.04 -14.81 -9.23
C LEU A 184 -4.46 -14.64 -7.84
N ALA A 185 -3.18 -14.26 -7.73
CA ALA A 185 -2.54 -14.02 -6.44
C ALA A 185 -3.23 -12.87 -5.66
N ILE A 186 -3.63 -11.79 -6.34
CA ILE A 186 -4.38 -10.69 -5.72
C ILE A 186 -5.76 -11.18 -5.26
N TRP A 187 -6.46 -11.94 -6.10
CA TRP A 187 -7.79 -12.47 -5.77
C TRP A 187 -7.73 -13.39 -4.55
N LEU A 188 -6.74 -14.32 -4.49
CA LEU A 188 -6.58 -15.23 -3.35
C LEU A 188 -6.35 -14.48 -2.03
N ARG A 189 -5.52 -13.44 -2.05
CA ARG A 189 -5.30 -12.59 -0.88
C ARG A 189 -6.59 -11.91 -0.42
N LEU A 190 -7.36 -11.36 -1.35
CA LEU A 190 -8.64 -10.72 -1.05
C LEU A 190 -9.65 -11.75 -0.54
N PHE A 191 -9.68 -12.96 -1.11
CA PHE A 191 -10.58 -14.02 -0.69
C PHE A 191 -10.31 -14.46 0.75
N VAL A 192 -9.04 -14.72 1.10
CA VAL A 192 -8.66 -15.06 2.47
C VAL A 192 -8.95 -13.90 3.43
N ALA A 193 -8.63 -12.66 3.04
CA ALA A 193 -8.92 -11.49 3.85
C ALA A 193 -10.42 -11.31 4.10
N PHE A 194 -11.25 -11.51 3.07
CA PHE A 194 -12.70 -11.41 3.19
C PHE A 194 -13.27 -12.44 4.16
N ILE A 195 -12.81 -13.70 4.07
CA ILE A 195 -13.22 -14.75 5.01
C ILE A 195 -12.82 -14.39 6.45
N LEU A 196 -11.61 -13.89 6.67
CA LEU A 196 -11.13 -13.51 8.00
C LEU A 196 -11.86 -12.28 8.58
N LEU A 197 -12.34 -11.38 7.72
CA LEU A 197 -13.05 -10.17 8.14
C LEU A 197 -14.54 -10.38 8.37
N LEU A 198 -15.15 -11.43 7.79
CA LEU A 198 -16.57 -11.72 7.93
C LEU A 198 -17.03 -11.89 9.38
N PRO A 199 -16.38 -12.73 10.24
CA PRO A 199 -16.83 -12.92 11.60
C PRO A 199 -16.86 -11.62 12.42
N PRO A 200 -15.76 -10.84 12.51
CA PRO A 200 -15.78 -9.60 13.28
C PRO A 200 -16.76 -8.56 12.69
N PHE A 201 -16.99 -8.57 11.37
CA PHE A 201 -17.96 -7.68 10.75
C PHE A 201 -19.40 -8.05 11.15
N ILE A 202 -19.78 -9.33 11.10
CA ILE A 202 -21.12 -9.82 11.48
C ILE A 202 -21.40 -9.50 12.95
N PHE A 203 -20.42 -9.73 13.85
CA PHE A 203 -20.57 -9.39 15.25
C PHE A 203 -20.74 -7.89 15.50
N SER A 204 -19.99 -7.06 14.76
CA SER A 204 -20.09 -5.60 14.86
C SER A 204 -21.38 -5.06 14.24
N TYR A 205 -21.89 -5.69 13.19
CA TYR A 205 -23.08 -5.25 12.46
C TYR A 205 -24.36 -5.35 13.31
N LYS A 206 -24.46 -6.34 14.18
CA LYS A 206 -25.63 -6.53 15.07
C LYS A 206 -25.89 -5.33 16.00
N ASN A 207 -24.89 -4.49 16.22
CA ASN A 207 -24.95 -3.41 17.22
C ASN A 207 -25.12 -1.99 16.64
N LYS A 208 -24.97 -1.79 15.31
CA LYS A 208 -25.06 -0.44 14.68
C LYS A 208 -25.33 -0.55 13.16
N ASN A 209 -26.07 0.44 12.62
CA ASN A 209 -26.15 0.68 11.17
C ASN A 209 -24.79 1.14 10.63
N LEU A 210 -23.92 0.21 10.28
CA LEU A 210 -22.53 0.47 9.88
C LEU A 210 -22.38 0.91 8.42
N LEU A 211 -23.41 0.70 7.59
CA LEU A 211 -23.37 1.03 6.16
C LEU A 211 -23.92 2.44 5.93
N PRO A 212 -23.10 3.38 5.42
CA PRO A 212 -23.57 4.70 5.06
C PRO A 212 -24.62 4.64 3.96
N LYS A 213 -25.67 5.48 4.04
CA LYS A 213 -26.72 5.56 3.00
C LYS A 213 -26.33 6.47 1.82
N ASN A 214 -25.14 7.04 1.83
CA ASN A 214 -24.69 8.01 0.83
C ASN A 214 -24.08 7.29 -0.39
N TYR A 215 -24.67 7.49 -1.57
CA TYR A 215 -24.16 6.96 -2.83
C TYR A 215 -22.73 7.40 -3.15
N LEU A 216 -22.38 8.66 -2.85
CA LEU A 216 -21.03 9.21 -3.05
C LEU A 216 -19.97 8.40 -2.27
N PHE A 217 -20.31 7.92 -1.07
CA PHE A 217 -19.42 7.07 -0.28
C PHE A 217 -19.00 5.80 -1.06
N TYR A 218 -19.97 5.08 -1.61
CA TYR A 218 -19.71 3.85 -2.38
C TYR A 218 -18.93 4.11 -3.66
N THR A 219 -19.24 5.22 -4.36
CA THR A 219 -18.48 5.62 -5.55
C THR A 219 -17.01 5.90 -5.22
N ILE A 220 -16.73 6.61 -4.14
CA ILE A 220 -15.34 6.91 -3.72
C ILE A 220 -14.62 5.63 -3.28
N VAL A 221 -15.27 4.75 -2.51
CA VAL A 221 -14.70 3.44 -2.15
C VAL A 221 -14.40 2.62 -3.40
N PHE A 222 -15.30 2.59 -4.37
CA PHE A 222 -15.11 1.88 -5.64
C PHE A 222 -13.92 2.42 -6.44
N ILE A 223 -13.75 3.73 -6.52
CA ILE A 223 -12.57 4.36 -7.13
C ILE A 223 -11.29 3.96 -6.39
N GLY A 224 -11.32 3.96 -5.06
CA GLY A 224 -10.20 3.49 -4.23
C GLY A 224 -9.83 2.03 -4.52
N VAL A 225 -10.82 1.15 -4.65
CA VAL A 225 -10.62 -0.27 -4.99
C VAL A 225 -10.00 -0.42 -6.38
N LEU A 226 -10.53 0.26 -7.39
CA LEU A 226 -9.98 0.21 -8.75
C LEU A 226 -8.52 0.70 -8.78
N ALA A 227 -8.23 1.81 -8.11
CA ALA A 227 -6.91 2.40 -8.09
C ALA A 227 -5.93 1.58 -7.24
N GLN A 228 -6.20 1.42 -5.94
CA GLN A 228 -5.24 0.84 -5.01
C GLN A 228 -5.28 -0.69 -4.99
N THR A 229 -6.46 -1.28 -4.86
CA THR A 229 -6.60 -2.73 -4.60
C THR A 229 -6.37 -3.56 -5.87
N ILE A 230 -6.72 -3.03 -7.05
CA ILE A 230 -6.54 -3.73 -8.33
C ILE A 230 -5.36 -3.14 -9.09
N GLY A 231 -5.42 -1.87 -9.47
CA GLY A 231 -4.45 -1.25 -10.34
C GLY A 231 -3.06 -1.17 -9.71
N ALA A 232 -2.96 -0.59 -8.51
CA ALA A 232 -1.68 -0.49 -7.81
C ALA A 232 -1.13 -1.87 -7.45
N ALA A 233 -1.97 -2.81 -6.97
CA ALA A 233 -1.52 -4.16 -6.63
C ALA A 233 -0.99 -4.94 -7.84
N TYR A 234 -1.65 -4.81 -9.00
CA TYR A 234 -1.18 -5.45 -10.24
C TYR A 234 0.16 -4.86 -10.71
N LEU A 235 0.26 -3.53 -10.81
CA LEU A 235 1.50 -2.86 -11.19
C LEU A 235 2.61 -3.09 -10.16
N TRP A 236 2.26 -3.22 -8.89
CA TRP A 236 3.18 -3.54 -7.80
C TRP A 236 3.82 -4.92 -8.03
N LEU A 237 3.02 -5.96 -8.29
CA LEU A 237 3.52 -7.29 -8.61
C LEU A 237 4.35 -7.27 -9.89
N TYR A 238 3.82 -6.67 -10.96
CA TYR A 238 4.54 -6.56 -12.22
C TYR A 238 5.92 -5.92 -12.02
N SER A 239 6.00 -4.81 -11.29
CA SER A 239 7.27 -4.12 -11.02
C SER A 239 8.21 -4.98 -10.18
N SER A 240 7.72 -5.60 -9.09
CA SER A 240 8.54 -6.40 -8.17
C SER A 240 9.14 -7.67 -8.81
N PHE A 241 8.56 -8.15 -9.92
CA PHE A 241 9.12 -9.27 -10.69
C PHE A 241 10.04 -8.84 -11.85
N HIS A 242 10.12 -7.52 -12.15
CA HIS A 242 10.97 -7.00 -13.23
C HIS A 242 12.15 -6.15 -12.72
N ILE A 243 12.10 -5.70 -11.48
CA ILE A 243 13.19 -4.96 -10.83
C ILE A 243 13.35 -5.49 -9.40
N SER A 244 14.53 -5.26 -8.78
CA SER A 244 14.72 -5.71 -7.40
C SER A 244 13.70 -5.07 -6.45
N VAL A 245 13.28 -5.84 -5.44
CA VAL A 245 12.28 -5.38 -4.46
C VAL A 245 12.75 -4.13 -3.74
N SER A 246 14.03 -4.08 -3.42
CA SER A 246 14.65 -2.93 -2.74
C SER A 246 14.61 -1.66 -3.59
N VAL A 247 14.94 -1.75 -4.89
CA VAL A 247 14.85 -0.60 -5.81
C VAL A 247 13.40 -0.16 -6.01
N PHE A 248 12.48 -1.11 -6.15
CA PHE A 248 11.06 -0.79 -6.21
C PHE A 248 10.58 -0.04 -4.96
N GLN A 249 10.96 -0.51 -3.77
CA GLN A 249 10.55 0.09 -2.52
C GLN A 249 11.07 1.53 -2.34
N ILE A 250 12.28 1.85 -2.84
CA ILE A 250 12.79 3.22 -2.76
C ILE A 250 11.97 4.19 -3.64
N ILE A 251 11.42 3.71 -4.76
CA ILE A 251 10.49 4.51 -5.56
C ILE A 251 9.21 4.77 -4.76
N LEU A 252 8.68 3.78 -4.07
CA LEU A 252 7.50 3.96 -3.21
C LEU A 252 7.77 4.92 -2.03
N ALA A 253 9.00 5.00 -1.53
CA ALA A 253 9.35 5.95 -0.49
C ALA A 253 9.19 7.42 -0.93
N THR A 254 9.08 7.71 -2.23
CA THR A 254 8.80 9.06 -2.75
C THR A 254 7.34 9.49 -2.61
N LEU A 255 6.45 8.59 -2.22
CA LEU A 255 5.01 8.87 -2.06
C LEU A 255 4.71 10.18 -1.30
N PRO A 256 5.39 10.52 -0.18
CA PRO A 256 5.16 11.79 0.49
C PRO A 256 5.52 13.02 -0.34
N LEU A 257 6.54 12.92 -1.20
CA LEU A 257 6.94 14.01 -2.11
C LEU A 257 5.83 14.27 -3.14
N PHE A 258 5.28 13.21 -3.73
CA PHE A 258 4.16 13.33 -4.66
C PHE A 258 2.90 13.87 -3.98
N MET A 259 2.57 13.43 -2.75
CA MET A 259 1.45 13.97 -2.01
C MET A 259 1.63 15.46 -1.69
N TYR A 260 2.85 15.88 -1.32
CA TYR A 260 3.13 17.30 -1.13
C TYR A 260 2.97 18.10 -2.42
N ALA A 261 3.45 17.58 -3.56
CA ALA A 261 3.26 18.23 -4.86
C ALA A 261 1.77 18.41 -5.19
N ILE A 262 0.95 17.40 -4.94
CA ILE A 262 -0.51 17.47 -5.12
C ILE A 262 -1.13 18.54 -4.20
N ASP A 263 -0.72 18.59 -2.93
CA ASP A 263 -1.19 19.60 -1.98
C ASP A 263 -0.85 21.03 -2.41
N VAL A 264 0.32 21.23 -3.03
CA VAL A 264 0.77 22.54 -3.51
C VAL A 264 0.08 22.94 -4.82
N TYR A 265 0.11 22.06 -5.81
CA TYR A 265 -0.27 22.43 -7.19
C TYR A 265 -1.74 22.17 -7.50
N ILE A 266 -2.34 21.12 -6.92
CA ILE A 266 -3.73 20.74 -7.20
C ILE A 266 -4.65 21.33 -6.13
N PHE A 267 -4.42 21.02 -4.87
CA PHE A 267 -5.30 21.48 -3.79
C PHE A 267 -4.99 22.88 -3.27
N LYS A 268 -3.84 23.45 -3.64
CA LYS A 268 -3.39 24.80 -3.21
C LYS A 268 -3.42 24.99 -1.69
N LYS A 269 -3.23 23.91 -0.95
CA LYS A 269 -3.23 23.91 0.53
C LYS A 269 -1.90 24.36 1.14
N SER A 270 -0.82 24.34 0.35
CA SER A 270 0.53 24.68 0.79
C SER A 270 1.21 25.57 -0.24
N LYS A 271 2.16 26.43 0.20
CA LYS A 271 2.97 27.23 -0.72
C LYS A 271 4.14 26.38 -1.25
N PRO A 272 4.54 26.57 -2.53
CA PRO A 272 5.73 25.90 -3.05
C PRO A 272 6.97 26.30 -2.25
N SER A 273 7.81 25.33 -1.92
CA SER A 273 9.02 25.50 -1.12
C SER A 273 10.25 25.13 -1.96
N LEU A 274 11.25 26.01 -2.01
CA LEU A 274 12.54 25.69 -2.63
C LEU A 274 13.17 24.44 -1.99
N TYR A 275 13.00 24.27 -0.69
CA TYR A 275 13.48 23.10 0.02
C TYR A 275 12.86 21.79 -0.51
N PHE A 276 11.58 21.80 -0.84
CA PHE A 276 10.92 20.66 -1.49
C PHE A 276 11.60 20.31 -2.82
N LEU A 277 11.87 21.30 -3.67
CA LEU A 277 12.51 21.07 -4.96
C LEU A 277 13.91 20.46 -4.81
N ILE A 278 14.70 20.97 -3.85
CA ILE A 278 16.04 20.41 -3.55
C ILE A 278 15.91 18.95 -3.07
N CYS A 279 15.03 18.67 -2.12
CA CYS A 279 14.84 17.31 -1.62
C CYS A 279 14.31 16.36 -2.72
N ALA A 280 13.40 16.82 -3.56
CA ALA A 280 12.90 16.01 -4.68
C ALA A 280 14.01 15.68 -5.69
N PHE A 281 14.88 16.66 -6.01
CA PHE A 281 16.00 16.45 -6.91
C PHE A 281 17.04 15.48 -6.33
N VAL A 282 17.43 15.65 -5.06
CA VAL A 282 18.39 14.76 -4.40
C VAL A 282 17.84 13.35 -4.22
N ALA A 283 16.56 13.21 -3.88
CA ALA A 283 15.90 11.92 -3.81
C ALA A 283 15.86 11.22 -5.19
N ALA A 284 15.55 11.97 -6.25
CA ALA A 284 15.58 11.45 -7.62
C ALA A 284 16.98 10.99 -8.04
N ALA A 285 18.03 11.75 -7.69
CA ALA A 285 19.43 11.35 -7.94
C ALA A 285 19.80 10.06 -7.19
N GLY A 286 19.37 9.93 -5.91
CA GLY A 286 19.56 8.69 -5.13
C GLY A 286 18.85 7.49 -5.74
N ILE A 287 17.60 7.67 -6.21
CA ILE A 287 16.85 6.61 -6.90
C ILE A 287 17.54 6.22 -8.21
N THR A 288 17.98 7.20 -9.00
CA THR A 288 18.70 6.93 -10.26
C THR A 288 19.97 6.12 -10.00
N LEU A 289 20.73 6.47 -8.96
CA LEU A 289 21.91 5.70 -8.56
C LEU A 289 21.57 4.27 -8.11
N ALA A 290 20.44 4.07 -7.44
CA ALA A 290 19.98 2.75 -7.05
C ALA A 290 19.46 1.90 -8.23
N MET A 291 19.12 2.53 -9.36
CA MET A 291 18.64 1.86 -10.57
C MET A 291 19.77 1.39 -11.51
N LEU A 292 20.99 1.93 -11.36
CA LEU A 292 22.16 1.50 -12.13
C LEU A 292 22.64 0.10 -11.71
#